data_9c604e081e67d368f21486c2be97c207
#
_entry.id   9c604e081e67d368f21486c2be97c207
#
_cell.length_a   1.000
_cell.length_b   1.000
_cell.length_c   1.000
_cell.angle_alpha   90.00
_cell.angle_beta   90.00
_cell.angle_gamma   90.00
#
_symmetry.space_group_name_H-M   'P 1'
#
loop_
_entity.id
_entity.type
_entity.pdbx_description
1 polymer ?
#
loop_
_entity_poly.entity_id
_entity_poly.type
_entity_poly.pdbx_seq_one_letter_code
_entity_poly.pdbx_strand_id
1 'polypeptide(L)'
;MSKLGKIYEVRYGDNYYTKIVYPVVYENQAQWLCKVPGSSDIIHIYKSSNKVYTASEFLEKIESKKPDFAVYVLVKPGEEVNFEKYREWTKNEFALMRAKQTLSAAGTRLENDVKNRDLYDRMVKESAEHFEKCRQEVARLEKLVEKEKGNE
;
A
#
# COMPACT_ATOMS: atom_id res chain seq x y z
N MET A 1 39.18 -0.43 -11.63
CA MET A 1 37.96 -1.18 -12.00
C MET A 1 37.89 -2.48 -11.24
N SER A 2 36.76 -2.78 -10.66
CA SER A 2 36.52 -4.06 -10.02
C SER A 2 36.33 -5.15 -11.07
N LYS A 3 37.09 -6.22 -10.99
CA LYS A 3 36.91 -7.40 -11.86
C LYS A 3 35.64 -8.18 -11.50
N LEU A 4 35.08 -7.95 -10.32
CA LEU A 4 33.89 -8.64 -9.82
C LEU A 4 32.60 -7.94 -10.21
N GLY A 5 32.69 -6.78 -10.83
CA GLY A 5 31.54 -6.01 -11.24
C GLY A 5 31.05 -5.01 -10.19
N LYS A 6 29.82 -4.58 -10.36
CA LYS A 6 29.19 -3.60 -9.48
C LYS A 6 27.79 -4.07 -9.12
N ILE A 7 27.40 -3.84 -7.88
CA ILE A 7 26.00 -4.06 -7.46
C ILE A 7 25.30 -2.74 -7.44
N TYR A 8 24.18 -2.65 -8.16
CA TYR A 8 23.31 -1.47 -8.17
C TYR A 8 22.18 -1.72 -7.19
N GLU A 9 22.02 -0.82 -6.23
CA GLU A 9 20.83 -0.77 -5.39
C GLU A 9 19.88 0.25 -5.98
N VAL A 10 18.76 -0.22 -6.49
CA VAL A 10 17.77 0.62 -7.14
C VAL A 10 16.48 0.59 -6.34
N ARG A 11 16.02 1.76 -5.94
CA ARG A 11 14.76 1.92 -5.20
C ARG A 11 13.79 2.76 -6.03
N TYR A 12 12.60 2.25 -6.16
CA TYR A 12 11.52 2.89 -6.90
C TYR A 12 10.35 3.15 -5.95
N GLY A 13 9.75 4.31 -6.10
CA GLY A 13 8.51 4.67 -5.43
C GLY A 13 7.70 5.61 -6.30
N ASP A 14 6.55 6.04 -5.83
CA ASP A 14 5.64 6.88 -6.60
C ASP A 14 6.27 8.19 -7.04
N ASN A 15 7.08 8.79 -6.17
CA ASN A 15 7.65 10.11 -6.36
C ASN A 15 9.17 10.12 -6.28
N TYR A 16 9.81 8.96 -6.21
CA TYR A 16 11.26 8.92 -6.09
C TYR A 16 11.86 7.75 -6.85
N TYR A 17 13.10 7.96 -7.24
CA TYR A 17 13.94 6.95 -7.84
C TYR A 17 15.36 7.19 -7.36
N THR A 18 15.99 6.19 -6.79
CA THR A 18 17.39 6.25 -6.37
C THR A 18 18.16 5.06 -6.95
N LYS A 19 19.36 5.33 -7.41
CA LYS A 19 20.28 4.32 -7.92
C LYS A 19 21.65 4.55 -7.29
N ILE A 20 22.08 3.61 -6.46
CA ILE A 20 23.38 3.65 -5.81
C ILE A 20 24.24 2.52 -6.37
N VAL A 21 25.47 2.83 -6.73
CA VAL A 21 26.41 1.87 -7.33
C VAL A 21 27.43 1.48 -6.29
N TYR A 22 27.53 0.19 -6.00
CA TYR A 22 28.49 -0.36 -5.07
C TYR A 22 29.50 -1.24 -5.82
N PRO A 23 30.74 -0.80 -6.05
CA PRO A 23 31.78 -1.67 -6.62
C PRO A 23 32.03 -2.88 -5.71
N VAL A 24 32.01 -4.06 -6.26
CA VAL A 24 32.28 -5.29 -5.51
C VAL A 24 33.79 -5.45 -5.36
N VAL A 25 34.27 -5.55 -4.14
CA VAL A 25 35.70 -5.72 -3.83
C VAL A 25 36.06 -7.16 -3.46
N TYR A 26 35.08 -7.93 -2.99
CA TYR A 26 35.25 -9.33 -2.62
C TYR A 26 33.91 -10.08 -2.67
N GLU A 27 33.96 -11.34 -3.04
CA GLU A 27 32.78 -12.22 -3.04
C GLU A 27 33.18 -13.59 -2.50
N ASN A 28 32.29 -14.16 -1.67
CA ASN A 28 32.35 -15.55 -1.26
C ASN A 28 30.97 -16.19 -1.36
N GLN A 29 30.79 -17.41 -0.86
CA GLN A 29 29.52 -18.11 -0.93
C GLN A 29 28.40 -17.44 -0.10
N ALA A 30 28.75 -16.66 0.92
CA ALA A 30 27.81 -16.07 1.86
C ALA A 30 27.45 -14.63 1.54
N GLN A 31 28.36 -13.86 0.92
CA GLN A 31 28.18 -12.42 0.79
C GLN A 31 29.04 -11.78 -0.30
N TRP A 32 28.65 -10.55 -0.66
CA TRP A 32 29.49 -9.61 -1.40
C TRP A 32 29.95 -8.52 -0.45
N LEU A 33 31.22 -8.17 -0.51
CA LEU A 33 31.75 -6.97 0.13
C LEU A 33 31.86 -5.87 -0.91
N CYS A 34 31.21 -4.76 -0.66
CA CYS A 34 31.10 -3.67 -1.62
C CYS A 34 31.61 -2.35 -1.01
N LYS A 35 32.24 -1.54 -1.84
CA LYS A 35 32.67 -0.22 -1.45
C LYS A 35 31.50 0.77 -1.51
N VAL A 36 31.36 1.61 -0.48
CA VAL A 36 30.35 2.68 -0.47
C VAL A 36 30.87 3.84 -1.32
N PRO A 37 30.06 4.38 -2.26
CA PRO A 37 30.48 5.51 -3.09
C PRO A 37 30.86 6.72 -2.24
N GLY A 38 32.00 7.33 -2.57
CA GLY A 38 32.48 8.53 -1.88
C GLY A 38 33.01 8.29 -0.47
N SER A 39 33.17 7.04 -0.06
CA SER A 39 33.65 6.64 1.26
C SER A 39 34.66 5.51 1.16
N SER A 40 35.45 5.30 2.19
CA SER A 40 36.30 4.12 2.34
C SER A 40 35.58 2.96 3.02
N ASP A 41 34.34 3.14 3.41
CA ASP A 41 33.57 2.13 4.11
C ASP A 41 33.20 0.97 3.20
N ILE A 42 33.07 -0.21 3.80
CA ILE A 42 32.67 -1.45 3.12
C ILE A 42 31.34 -1.89 3.69
N ILE A 43 30.40 -2.18 2.82
CA ILE A 43 29.14 -2.79 3.21
C ILE A 43 29.13 -4.28 2.86
N HIS A 44 28.35 -5.03 3.62
CA HIS A 44 28.16 -6.47 3.43
C HIS A 44 26.77 -6.71 2.86
N ILE A 45 26.69 -7.33 1.70
CA ILE A 45 25.41 -7.75 1.12
C ILE A 45 25.35 -9.28 1.22
N TYR A 46 24.54 -9.77 2.15
CA TYR A 46 24.42 -11.20 2.42
C TYR A 46 23.50 -11.87 1.41
N LYS A 47 23.97 -12.95 0.81
CA LYS A 47 23.22 -13.70 -0.20
C LYS A 47 21.97 -14.37 0.37
N SER A 48 21.98 -14.70 1.66
CA SER A 48 20.84 -15.30 2.36
C SER A 48 19.69 -14.31 2.65
N SER A 49 20.02 -13.03 2.82
CA SER A 49 19.06 -11.99 3.21
C SER A 49 18.59 -11.14 2.04
N ASN A 50 19.36 -11.10 0.97
CA ASN A 50 19.11 -10.22 -0.17
C ASN A 50 19.17 -11.01 -1.47
N LYS A 51 18.16 -10.86 -2.30
CA LYS A 51 18.18 -11.40 -3.64
C LYS A 51 18.89 -10.40 -4.56
N VAL A 52 20.00 -10.82 -5.13
CA VAL A 52 20.75 -10.04 -6.12
C VAL A 52 20.50 -10.64 -7.49
N TYR A 53 19.91 -9.86 -8.38
CA TYR A 53 19.63 -10.28 -9.75
C TYR A 53 20.88 -10.14 -10.61
N THR A 54 21.13 -11.10 -11.48
CA THR A 54 22.09 -10.93 -12.58
C THR A 54 21.48 -10.01 -13.63
N ALA A 55 22.29 -9.56 -14.60
CA ALA A 55 21.78 -8.75 -15.71
C ALA A 55 20.68 -9.48 -16.49
N SER A 56 20.83 -10.78 -16.72
CA SER A 56 19.84 -11.61 -17.40
C SER A 56 18.56 -11.77 -16.58
N GLU A 57 18.68 -12.04 -15.29
CA GLU A 57 17.53 -12.18 -14.39
C GLU A 57 16.76 -10.85 -14.27
N PHE A 58 17.48 -9.74 -14.25
CA PHE A 58 16.85 -8.41 -14.21
C PHE A 58 16.10 -8.10 -15.50
N LEU A 59 16.63 -8.51 -16.65
CA LEU A 59 15.94 -8.38 -17.93
C LEU A 59 14.63 -9.20 -17.94
N GLU A 60 14.68 -10.44 -17.45
CA GLU A 60 13.50 -11.28 -17.29
C GLU A 60 12.47 -10.63 -16.36
N LYS A 61 12.93 -9.99 -15.30
CA LYS A 61 12.05 -9.27 -14.36
C LYS A 61 11.34 -8.10 -15.05
N ILE A 62 12.03 -7.35 -15.90
CA ILE A 62 11.41 -6.29 -16.72
C ILE A 62 10.32 -6.87 -17.61
N GLU A 63 10.60 -7.99 -18.27
CA GLU A 63 9.67 -8.65 -19.17
C GLU A 63 8.47 -9.27 -18.45
N SER A 64 8.67 -9.77 -17.24
CA SER A 64 7.60 -10.37 -16.42
C SER A 64 6.64 -9.35 -15.81
N LYS A 65 6.97 -8.07 -15.87
CA LYS A 65 6.14 -6.96 -15.35
C LYS A 65 5.77 -7.11 -13.87
N LYS A 66 6.75 -7.51 -13.04
CA LYS A 66 6.59 -7.60 -11.59
C LYS A 66 7.52 -6.62 -10.90
N PRO A 67 7.05 -5.41 -10.52
CA PRO A 67 7.89 -4.43 -9.87
C PRO A 67 8.17 -4.78 -8.41
N ASP A 68 9.36 -4.41 -7.95
CA ASP A 68 9.74 -4.41 -6.55
C ASP A 68 10.16 -3.00 -6.14
N PHE A 69 9.89 -2.64 -4.90
CA PHE A 69 10.28 -1.33 -4.38
C PHE A 69 11.79 -1.13 -4.30
N ALA A 70 12.53 -2.21 -4.08
CA ALA A 70 13.98 -2.18 -4.05
C ALA A 70 14.54 -3.45 -4.70
N VAL A 71 15.55 -3.28 -5.53
CA VAL A 71 16.24 -4.40 -6.18
C VAL A 71 17.75 -4.19 -6.12
N TYR A 72 18.47 -5.30 -5.97
CA TYR A 72 19.91 -5.35 -6.14
C TYR A 72 20.22 -6.05 -7.45
N VAL A 73 21.05 -5.43 -8.29
CA VAL A 73 21.44 -5.99 -9.58
C VAL A 73 22.96 -6.02 -9.68
N LEU A 74 23.51 -7.20 -9.89
CA LEU A 74 24.93 -7.37 -10.15
C LEU A 74 25.21 -7.24 -11.65
N VAL A 75 25.99 -6.24 -12.00
CA VAL A 75 26.41 -5.99 -13.38
C VAL A 75 27.91 -6.30 -13.47
N LYS A 76 28.26 -7.35 -14.19
CA LYS A 76 29.66 -7.75 -14.41
C LYS A 76 30.30 -6.84 -15.45
N PRO A 77 31.65 -6.75 -15.48
CA PRO A 77 32.34 -6.00 -16.52
C PRO A 77 31.91 -6.44 -17.92
N GLY A 78 31.57 -5.50 -18.78
CA GLY A 78 31.11 -5.78 -20.14
C GLY A 78 29.63 -6.01 -20.30
N GLU A 79 28.88 -6.12 -19.20
CA GLU A 79 27.43 -6.21 -19.22
C GLU A 79 26.80 -4.82 -19.17
N GLU A 80 25.65 -4.67 -19.80
CA GLU A 80 24.85 -3.45 -19.77
C GLU A 80 23.43 -3.76 -19.31
N VAL A 81 22.85 -2.87 -18.51
CA VAL A 81 21.48 -3.00 -18.01
C VAL A 81 20.74 -1.68 -18.23
N ASN A 82 19.56 -1.77 -18.84
CA ASN A 82 18.72 -0.60 -19.05
C ASN A 82 17.83 -0.31 -17.85
N PHE A 83 18.38 0.41 -16.87
CA PHE A 83 17.64 0.81 -15.68
C PHE A 83 16.53 1.83 -15.98
N GLU A 84 16.69 2.66 -16.99
CA GLU A 84 15.67 3.66 -17.37
C GLU A 84 14.39 2.99 -17.88
N LYS A 85 14.51 1.92 -18.64
CA LYS A 85 13.35 1.13 -19.09
C LYS A 85 12.58 0.55 -17.89
N TYR A 86 13.29 0.02 -16.90
CA TYR A 86 12.68 -0.49 -15.67
C TYR A 86 12.06 0.62 -14.86
N ARG A 87 12.72 1.77 -14.78
CA ARG A 87 12.20 2.95 -14.09
C ARG A 87 10.88 3.43 -14.66
N GLU A 88 10.80 3.61 -15.98
CA GLU A 88 9.58 4.05 -16.66
C GLU A 88 8.43 3.08 -16.46
N TRP A 89 8.69 1.81 -16.68
CA TRP A 89 7.69 0.78 -16.50
C TRP A 89 7.23 0.68 -15.05
N THR A 90 8.15 0.68 -14.10
CA THR A 90 7.88 0.57 -12.67
C THR A 90 7.04 1.75 -12.18
N LYS A 91 7.33 2.95 -12.65
CA LYS A 91 6.56 4.15 -12.33
C LYS A 91 5.08 3.97 -12.69
N ASN A 92 4.82 3.48 -13.89
CA ASN A 92 3.46 3.27 -14.37
C ASN A 92 2.74 2.15 -13.59
N GLU A 93 3.44 1.05 -13.29
CA GLU A 93 2.88 -0.05 -12.53
C GLU A 93 2.56 0.34 -11.08
N PHE A 94 3.43 1.10 -10.43
CA PHE A 94 3.17 1.62 -9.09
C PHE A 94 2.00 2.61 -9.08
N ALA A 95 1.92 3.47 -10.08
CA ALA A 95 0.80 4.39 -10.22
C ALA A 95 -0.53 3.63 -10.39
N LEU A 96 -0.54 2.58 -11.20
CA LEU A 96 -1.71 1.72 -11.38
C LEU A 96 -2.09 0.97 -10.10
N MET A 97 -1.10 0.38 -9.42
CA MET A 97 -1.31 -0.32 -8.16
C MET A 97 -1.93 0.63 -7.11
N ARG A 98 -1.40 1.83 -7.01
CA ARG A 98 -1.91 2.85 -6.09
C ARG A 98 -3.32 3.29 -6.44
N ALA A 99 -3.60 3.49 -7.73
CA ALA A 99 -4.94 3.83 -8.19
C ALA A 99 -5.95 2.72 -7.85
N LYS A 100 -5.57 1.45 -8.01
CA LYS A 100 -6.40 0.31 -7.63
C LYS A 100 -6.65 0.26 -6.12
N GLN A 101 -5.64 0.53 -5.31
CA GLN A 101 -5.78 0.59 -3.85
C GLN A 101 -6.72 1.71 -3.42
N THR A 102 -6.59 2.88 -4.02
CA THR A 102 -7.46 4.03 -3.77
C THR A 102 -8.91 3.73 -4.15
N LEU A 103 -9.10 3.08 -5.31
CA LEU A 103 -10.43 2.67 -5.76
C LEU A 103 -11.06 1.66 -4.80
N SER A 104 -10.30 0.67 -4.35
CA SER A 104 -10.77 -0.32 -3.38
C SER A 104 -11.15 0.32 -2.05
N ALA A 105 -10.34 1.24 -1.54
CA ALA A 105 -10.62 1.97 -0.31
C ALA A 105 -11.87 2.85 -0.44
N ALA A 106 -12.03 3.52 -1.58
CA ALA A 106 -13.22 4.35 -1.87
C ALA A 106 -14.48 3.49 -1.93
N GLY A 107 -14.40 2.30 -2.54
CA GLY A 107 -15.52 1.35 -2.61
C GLY A 107 -15.94 0.87 -1.22
N THR A 108 -14.99 0.50 -0.38
CA THR A 108 -15.24 0.08 1.00
C THR A 108 -15.90 1.20 1.82
N ARG A 109 -15.40 2.43 1.66
CA ARG A 109 -15.96 3.60 2.33
C ARG A 109 -17.41 3.85 1.91
N LEU A 110 -17.68 3.76 0.61
CA LEU A 110 -19.04 3.92 0.10
C LEU A 110 -19.98 2.85 0.66
N GLU A 111 -19.56 1.59 0.69
CA GLU A 111 -20.36 0.50 1.27
C GLU A 111 -20.67 0.75 2.74
N ASN A 112 -19.70 1.21 3.52
CA ASN A 112 -19.90 1.54 4.93
C ASN A 112 -20.84 2.72 5.11
N ASP A 113 -20.72 3.74 4.27
CA ASP A 113 -21.61 4.91 4.33
C ASP A 113 -23.06 4.52 4.00
N VAL A 114 -23.26 3.63 3.02
CA VAL A 114 -24.59 3.11 2.69
C VAL A 114 -25.17 2.30 3.85
N LYS A 115 -24.39 1.42 4.45
CA LYS A 115 -24.83 0.64 5.63
C LYS A 115 -25.18 1.52 6.81
N ASN A 116 -24.39 2.55 7.07
CA ASN A 116 -24.64 3.50 8.16
C ASN A 116 -25.92 4.33 7.91
N ARG A 117 -26.15 4.72 6.67
CA ARG A 117 -27.38 5.43 6.30
C ARG A 117 -28.62 4.56 6.51
N ASP A 118 -28.58 3.30 6.07
CA ASP A 118 -29.70 2.38 6.23
C ASP A 118 -29.99 2.12 7.72
N LEU A 119 -28.94 1.95 8.52
CA LEU A 119 -29.07 1.81 9.97
C LEU A 119 -29.67 3.06 10.60
N TYR A 120 -29.22 4.24 10.20
CA TYR A 120 -29.71 5.52 10.69
C TYR A 120 -31.17 5.71 10.35
N ASP A 121 -31.58 5.42 9.11
CA ASP A 121 -32.98 5.51 8.67
C ASP A 121 -33.89 4.60 9.50
N ARG A 122 -33.43 3.39 9.79
CA ARG A 122 -34.16 2.43 10.64
C ARG A 122 -34.30 2.96 12.07
N MET A 123 -33.25 3.51 12.64
CA MET A 123 -33.27 4.09 13.99
C MET A 123 -34.22 5.27 14.08
N VAL A 124 -34.25 6.13 13.08
CA VAL A 124 -35.19 7.28 13.02
C VAL A 124 -36.62 6.77 12.96
N LYS A 125 -36.89 5.75 12.14
CA LYS A 125 -38.23 5.14 12.04
C LYS A 125 -38.70 4.56 13.37
N GLU A 126 -37.84 3.78 14.04
CA GLU A 126 -38.17 3.20 15.35
C GLU A 126 -38.43 4.28 16.41
N SER A 127 -37.64 5.32 16.43
CA SER A 127 -37.81 6.45 17.33
C SER A 127 -39.13 7.19 17.09
N ALA A 128 -39.54 7.39 15.83
CA ALA A 128 -40.76 8.00 15.45
C ALA A 128 -41.99 7.19 15.90
N GLU A 129 -41.92 5.84 15.72
CA GLU A 129 -42.94 4.92 16.16
C GLU A 129 -43.10 4.94 17.69
N HIS A 130 -42.00 4.96 18.41
CA HIS A 130 -42.01 5.05 19.87
C HIS A 130 -42.63 6.36 20.36
N PHE A 131 -42.27 7.47 19.75
CA PHE A 131 -42.82 8.79 20.06
C PHE A 131 -44.35 8.82 19.86
N GLU A 132 -44.84 8.25 18.76
CA GLU A 132 -46.26 8.19 18.48
C GLU A 132 -47.02 7.35 19.51
N LYS A 133 -46.48 6.25 19.93
CA LYS A 133 -47.06 5.42 21.00
C LYS A 133 -47.14 6.17 22.32
N CYS A 134 -46.10 6.90 22.69
CA CYS A 134 -46.11 7.74 23.90
C CYS A 134 -47.17 8.84 23.82
N ARG A 135 -47.34 9.47 22.66
CA ARG A 135 -48.33 10.49 22.43
C ARG A 135 -49.76 9.97 22.60
N GLN A 136 -50.01 8.76 22.02
CA GLN A 136 -51.31 8.10 22.14
C GLN A 136 -51.63 7.74 23.61
N GLU A 137 -50.63 7.26 24.34
CA GLU A 137 -50.80 6.95 25.76
C GLU A 137 -51.13 8.17 26.60
N VAL A 138 -50.46 9.29 26.36
CA VAL A 138 -50.78 10.58 27.03
C VAL A 138 -52.19 11.00 26.73
N ALA A 139 -52.61 10.93 25.46
CA ALA A 139 -53.97 11.29 25.07
C ALA A 139 -55.02 10.40 25.74
N ARG A 140 -54.75 9.10 25.86
CA ARG A 140 -55.62 8.14 26.54
C ARG A 140 -55.79 8.48 28.03
N LEU A 141 -54.66 8.77 28.70
CA LEU A 141 -54.70 9.14 30.11
C LEU A 141 -55.37 10.45 30.38
N GLU A 142 -55.17 11.45 29.51
CA GLU A 142 -55.88 12.74 29.60
C GLU A 142 -57.38 12.56 29.53
N LYS A 143 -57.90 11.73 28.64
CA LYS A 143 -59.31 11.42 28.53
C LYS A 143 -59.84 10.74 29.79
N LEU A 144 -59.11 9.83 30.39
CA LEU A 144 -59.47 9.18 31.64
C LEU A 144 -59.55 10.18 32.80
N VAL A 145 -58.60 11.10 32.90
CA VAL A 145 -58.58 12.13 33.93
C VAL A 145 -59.75 13.07 33.77
N GLU A 146 -60.07 13.51 32.57
CA GLU A 146 -61.21 14.37 32.28
C GLU A 146 -62.52 13.68 32.64
N LYS A 147 -62.65 12.39 32.31
CA LYS A 147 -63.82 11.57 32.63
C LYS A 147 -64.02 11.44 34.16
N GLU A 148 -62.94 11.22 34.90
CA GLU A 148 -63.00 11.17 36.37
C GLU A 148 -63.43 12.49 36.97
N LYS A 149 -62.92 13.63 36.44
CA LYS A 149 -63.30 14.96 36.86
C LYS A 149 -64.75 15.28 36.57
N GLY A 150 -65.26 14.79 35.42
CA GLY A 150 -66.67 15.00 35.03
C GLY A 150 -67.69 14.25 35.88
N ASN A 151 -67.25 13.23 36.61
CA ASN A 151 -68.09 12.40 37.48
C ASN A 151 -68.14 12.88 38.93
N GLU A 152 -67.40 13.94 39.21
CA GLU A 152 -67.51 14.62 40.50
C GLU A 152 -68.70 15.59 40.47
#